data_b55993e45a6358b38e131ad934c3ddda
#
_entry.id   b55993e45a6358b38e131ad934c3ddda
#
_cell.length_a   1.000
_cell.length_b   1.000
_cell.length_c   1.000
_cell.angle_alpha   90.00
_cell.angle_beta   90.00
_cell.angle_gamma   90.00
#
_symmetry.space_group_name_H-M   'P 1'
#
loop_
_entity.id
_entity.type
_entity.pdbx_description
1 polymer ?
#
loop_
_entity_poly.entity_id
_entity_poly.type
_entity_poly.pdbx_seq_one_letter_code
_entity_poly.pdbx_strand_id
1 'polypeptide(L)'
;PADFMRTLPDYESGLETQALMGTPVEIIGSEGYWLKIRTPEPYTAWASDMGIIPMDSTQLRQYIAAPKYICTSLWTEVYEAPDASSQRISDLVAGDLLRIKFNAGDKPLKHKLFLAVTMPDGRTGYVKCQDVAEFSSWAASRKATPENVVATAKKFLGTPYMWGGTSPKGLDCSGLTRTAFF
;
A
#
# COMPACT_ATOMS: atom_id res chain seq x y z
N PRO A 1 -1.61 4.99 2.27
CA PRO A 1 -2.73 5.13 1.34
C PRO A 1 -2.27 5.01 -0.11
N ALA A 2 -3.23 4.76 -1.02
CA ALA A 2 -2.94 4.72 -2.43
C ALA A 2 -2.70 6.13 -2.97
N ASP A 3 -1.63 6.32 -3.74
CA ASP A 3 -1.37 7.56 -4.47
C ASP A 3 -1.96 7.51 -5.87
N PHE A 4 -2.43 8.67 -6.36
CA PHE A 4 -3.06 8.79 -7.69
C PHE A 4 -2.00 9.12 -8.74
N MET A 5 -1.87 8.23 -9.72
CA MET A 5 -0.98 8.41 -10.88
C MET A 5 -1.74 9.01 -12.05
N ARG A 6 -1.27 10.10 -12.61
CA ARG A 6 -1.96 10.93 -13.57
C ARG A 6 -1.31 10.92 -14.95
N THR A 7 -2.11 11.23 -15.98
CA THR A 7 -1.65 11.30 -17.38
C THR A 7 -0.64 12.42 -17.63
N LEU A 8 -0.83 13.56 -16.97
CA LEU A 8 0.01 14.75 -17.05
C LEU A 8 0.38 15.22 -15.64
N PRO A 9 1.44 16.05 -15.49
CA PRO A 9 1.85 16.63 -14.20
C PRO A 9 0.89 17.74 -13.75
N ASP A 10 -0.38 17.38 -13.55
CA ASP A 10 -1.46 18.29 -13.21
C ASP A 10 -2.55 17.54 -12.42
N TYR A 11 -3.09 18.17 -11.37
CA TYR A 11 -4.17 17.61 -10.55
C TYR A 11 -5.51 17.46 -11.28
N GLU A 12 -5.74 18.23 -12.33
CA GLU A 12 -6.95 18.17 -13.15
C GLU A 12 -6.86 17.14 -14.28
N SER A 13 -5.66 16.57 -14.52
CA SER A 13 -5.46 15.57 -15.57
C SER A 13 -6.09 14.23 -15.22
N GLY A 14 -6.32 13.40 -16.24
CA GLY A 14 -6.92 12.08 -16.10
C GLY A 14 -6.09 11.15 -15.17
N LEU A 15 -6.78 10.27 -14.47
CA LEU A 15 -6.17 9.23 -13.66
C LEU A 15 -5.79 8.03 -14.54
N GLU A 16 -4.56 7.55 -14.41
CA GLU A 16 -4.07 6.35 -15.12
C GLU A 16 -4.19 5.09 -14.24
N THR A 17 -3.70 5.18 -13.00
CA THR A 17 -3.72 4.09 -12.04
C THR A 17 -3.48 4.61 -10.62
N GLN A 18 -3.40 3.71 -9.65
CA GLN A 18 -2.99 4.01 -8.28
C GLN A 18 -1.77 3.17 -7.90
N ALA A 19 -0.85 3.77 -7.13
CA ALA A 19 0.24 3.07 -6.46
C ALA A 19 -0.10 2.90 -4.98
N LEU A 20 -0.04 1.67 -4.47
CA LEU A 20 -0.29 1.37 -3.07
C LEU A 20 0.90 1.77 -2.21
N MET A 21 0.66 2.15 -0.95
CA MET A 21 1.73 2.49 0.00
C MET A 21 2.74 1.34 0.11
N GLY A 22 4.02 1.70 0.00
CA GLY A 22 5.11 0.74 0.11
C GLY A 22 5.49 0.04 -1.19
N THR A 23 4.80 0.33 -2.30
CA THR A 23 5.20 -0.16 -3.63
C THR A 23 6.50 0.52 -4.07
N PRO A 24 7.58 -0.23 -4.36
CA PRO A 24 8.77 0.34 -4.98
C PRO A 24 8.45 0.84 -6.38
N VAL A 25 8.90 2.04 -6.72
CA VAL A 25 8.73 2.64 -8.04
C VAL A 25 10.05 3.20 -8.55
N GLU A 26 10.22 3.26 -9.86
CA GLU A 26 11.37 3.91 -10.49
C GLU A 26 10.99 5.34 -10.88
N ILE A 27 11.78 6.33 -10.46
CA ILE A 27 11.63 7.71 -10.90
C ILE A 27 12.38 7.86 -12.23
N ILE A 28 11.65 8.17 -13.30
CA ILE A 28 12.19 8.29 -14.67
C ILE A 28 12.17 9.71 -15.21
N GLY A 29 11.66 10.67 -14.44
CA GLY A 29 11.64 12.09 -14.79
C GLY A 29 10.99 12.93 -13.70
N SER A 30 11.09 14.24 -13.82
CA SER A 30 10.47 15.20 -12.90
C SER A 30 10.08 16.49 -13.61
N GLU A 31 8.99 17.11 -13.16
CA GLU A 31 8.52 18.42 -13.59
C GLU A 31 7.84 19.14 -12.42
N GLY A 32 8.47 20.20 -11.91
CA GLY A 32 8.01 20.91 -10.71
C GLY A 32 7.91 19.97 -9.51
N TYR A 33 6.72 19.85 -8.94
CA TYR A 33 6.39 18.95 -7.83
C TYR A 33 5.92 17.58 -8.29
N TRP A 34 6.06 17.24 -9.57
CA TRP A 34 5.62 15.98 -10.13
C TRP A 34 6.80 15.08 -10.48
N LEU A 35 6.66 13.82 -10.14
CA LEU A 35 7.60 12.78 -10.50
C LEU A 35 6.96 11.84 -11.52
N LYS A 36 7.62 11.64 -12.65
CA LYS A 36 7.23 10.59 -13.59
C LYS A 36 7.78 9.28 -13.10
N ILE A 37 6.90 8.38 -12.72
CA ILE A 37 7.27 7.11 -12.11
C ILE A 37 6.86 5.94 -12.98
N ARG A 38 7.59 4.83 -12.83
CA ARG A 38 7.24 3.52 -13.38
C ARG A 38 6.99 2.55 -12.24
N THR A 39 5.82 1.91 -12.24
CA THR A 39 5.46 0.86 -11.28
C THR A 39 6.00 -0.50 -11.72
N PRO A 40 6.04 -1.51 -10.82
CA PRO A 40 6.44 -2.88 -11.17
C PRO A 40 5.60 -3.51 -12.29
N GLU A 41 4.33 -3.12 -12.42
CA GLU A 41 3.42 -3.58 -13.49
C GLU A 41 3.49 -2.74 -14.76
N PRO A 42 4.59 -2.27 -15.17
CA PRO A 42 5.10 -1.25 -16.08
C PRO A 42 4.12 -0.12 -16.46
N TYR A 43 3.27 0.34 -15.55
CA TYR A 43 2.58 1.61 -15.74
C TYR A 43 3.55 2.77 -15.56
N THR A 44 3.47 3.73 -16.47
CA THR A 44 4.27 4.96 -16.43
C THR A 44 3.33 6.14 -16.41
N ALA A 45 3.35 6.92 -15.31
CA ALA A 45 2.49 8.08 -15.14
C ALA A 45 3.08 9.07 -14.11
N TRP A 46 2.41 10.19 -13.90
CA TRP A 46 2.86 11.26 -13.01
C TRP A 46 2.24 11.12 -11.62
N ALA A 47 3.07 11.16 -10.59
CA ALA A 47 2.66 11.18 -9.18
C ALA A 47 3.17 12.46 -8.52
N SER A 48 2.44 12.95 -7.52
CA SER A 48 2.94 14.04 -6.68
C SER A 48 4.17 13.59 -5.89
N ASP A 49 5.16 14.46 -5.74
CA ASP A 49 6.34 14.21 -4.91
C ASP A 49 5.98 13.97 -3.43
N MET A 50 4.85 14.51 -2.96
CA MET A 50 4.35 14.28 -1.60
C MET A 50 4.00 12.81 -1.32
N GLY A 51 3.68 12.02 -2.35
CA GLY A 51 3.37 10.60 -2.23
C GLY A 51 4.59 9.68 -2.39
N ILE A 52 5.74 10.22 -2.77
CA ILE A 52 6.94 9.45 -3.13
C ILE A 52 8.06 9.73 -2.14
N ILE A 53 8.68 8.68 -1.61
CA ILE A 53 9.87 8.78 -0.77
C ILE A 53 11.09 8.41 -1.60
N PRO A 54 11.93 9.37 -2.01
CA PRO A 54 13.16 9.09 -2.74
C PRO A 54 14.11 8.24 -1.90
N MET A 55 14.69 7.22 -2.54
CA MET A 55 15.67 6.32 -1.92
C MET A 55 16.83 6.11 -2.88
N ASP A 56 18.05 6.10 -2.36
CA ASP A 56 19.18 5.60 -3.12
C ASP A 56 19.13 4.07 -3.28
N SER A 57 20.01 3.52 -4.11
CA SER A 57 20.03 2.09 -4.40
C SER A 57 20.30 1.20 -3.17
N THR A 58 21.00 1.73 -2.16
CA THR A 58 21.28 1.00 -0.91
C THR A 58 20.07 1.01 0.00
N GLN A 59 19.45 2.17 0.17
CA GLN A 59 18.20 2.33 0.93
C GLN A 59 17.07 1.49 0.34
N LEU A 60 16.93 1.49 -0.99
CA LEU A 60 15.92 0.69 -1.68
C LEU A 60 16.15 -0.81 -1.46
N ARG A 61 17.38 -1.31 -1.59
CA ARG A 61 17.69 -2.72 -1.30
C ARG A 61 17.35 -3.09 0.15
N GLN A 62 17.69 -2.24 1.11
CA GLN A 62 17.35 -2.44 2.52
C GLN A 62 15.83 -2.44 2.72
N TYR A 63 15.13 -1.51 2.08
CA TYR A 63 13.67 -1.44 2.14
C TYR A 63 13.00 -2.71 1.57
N ILE A 64 13.45 -3.18 0.40
CA ILE A 64 12.92 -4.40 -0.23
C ILE A 64 13.17 -5.63 0.63
N ALA A 65 14.38 -5.78 1.19
CA ALA A 65 14.77 -6.92 2.03
C ALA A 65 14.09 -6.93 3.41
N ALA A 66 13.66 -5.77 3.91
CA ALA A 66 13.06 -5.68 5.23
C ALA A 66 11.73 -6.46 5.32
N PRO A 67 11.49 -7.22 6.41
CA PRO A 67 10.22 -7.86 6.66
C PRO A 67 9.06 -6.86 6.72
N LYS A 68 7.90 -7.25 6.15
CA LYS A 68 6.74 -6.36 6.03
C LYS A 68 5.45 -7.03 6.48
N TYR A 69 4.51 -6.23 6.94
CA TYR A 69 3.11 -6.56 6.98
C TYR A 69 2.42 -6.04 5.71
N ILE A 70 1.45 -6.81 5.24
CA ILE A 70 0.48 -6.39 4.20
C ILE A 70 -0.85 -6.11 4.87
N CYS A 71 -1.50 -5.02 4.48
CA CYS A 71 -2.88 -4.75 4.86
C CYS A 71 -3.81 -5.73 4.15
N THR A 72 -4.60 -6.50 4.91
CA THR A 72 -5.55 -7.50 4.41
C THR A 72 -7.00 -7.06 4.56
N SER A 73 -7.27 -6.04 5.37
CA SER A 73 -8.56 -5.37 5.46
C SER A 73 -8.73 -4.40 4.30
N LEU A 74 -9.96 -4.22 3.81
CA LEU A 74 -10.24 -3.24 2.75
C LEU A 74 -9.74 -1.86 3.14
N TRP A 75 -9.96 -1.48 4.39
CA TRP A 75 -9.53 -0.22 4.97
C TRP A 75 -9.24 -0.37 6.46
N THR A 76 -8.17 0.26 6.92
CA THR A 76 -7.81 0.39 8.34
C THR A 76 -6.94 1.63 8.55
N GLU A 77 -6.45 1.82 9.77
CA GLU A 77 -5.72 3.01 10.17
C GLU A 77 -4.42 2.65 10.88
N VAL A 78 -3.44 3.53 10.77
CA VAL A 78 -2.23 3.54 11.62
C VAL A 78 -2.42 4.56 12.72
N TYR A 79 -2.26 4.16 13.95
CA TYR A 79 -2.43 4.95 15.16
C TYR A 79 -1.09 5.38 15.75
N GLU A 80 -1.04 6.52 16.43
CA GLU A 80 0.14 7.03 17.13
C GLU A 80 0.53 6.14 18.33
N ALA A 81 -0.45 5.61 19.05
CA ALA A 81 -0.30 4.69 20.17
C ALA A 81 -1.06 3.39 19.93
N PRO A 82 -0.78 2.28 20.68
CA PRO A 82 -1.47 1.01 20.54
C PRO A 82 -2.88 1.05 21.15
N ASP A 83 -3.66 2.04 20.73
CA ASP A 83 -5.01 2.33 21.19
C ASP A 83 -5.82 2.95 20.03
N ALA A 84 -7.00 2.40 19.74
CA ALA A 84 -7.88 2.87 18.66
C ALA A 84 -8.49 4.27 18.95
N SER A 85 -8.40 4.77 20.17
CA SER A 85 -8.80 6.13 20.54
C SER A 85 -7.68 7.16 20.34
N SER A 86 -6.44 6.70 20.10
CA SER A 86 -5.31 7.61 19.86
C SER A 86 -5.39 8.26 18.49
N GLN A 87 -4.55 9.27 18.26
CA GLN A 87 -4.48 9.99 16.98
C GLN A 87 -4.20 9.03 15.82
N ARG A 88 -4.97 9.15 14.75
CA ARG A 88 -4.68 8.50 13.48
C ARG A 88 -3.60 9.27 12.74
N ILE A 89 -2.54 8.58 12.30
CA ILE A 89 -1.42 9.18 11.58
C ILE A 89 -1.39 8.82 10.10
N SER A 90 -2.11 7.79 9.70
CA SER A 90 -2.36 7.40 8.30
C SER A 90 -3.57 6.48 8.21
N ASP A 91 -4.16 6.39 7.02
CA ASP A 91 -5.04 5.30 6.63
C ASP A 91 -4.25 4.25 5.82
N LEU A 92 -4.80 3.05 5.73
CA LEU A 92 -4.30 1.95 4.91
C LEU A 92 -5.44 1.35 4.11
N VAL A 93 -5.10 0.84 2.94
CA VAL A 93 -6.00 0.04 2.10
C VAL A 93 -5.42 -1.35 1.85
N ALA A 94 -6.25 -2.28 1.42
CA ALA A 94 -5.82 -3.63 1.07
C ALA A 94 -4.65 -3.60 0.09
N GLY A 95 -3.57 -4.30 0.42
CA GLY A 95 -2.34 -4.34 -0.36
C GLY A 95 -1.23 -3.38 0.09
N ASP A 96 -1.52 -2.38 0.94
CA ASP A 96 -0.48 -1.50 1.49
C ASP A 96 0.55 -2.29 2.31
N LEU A 97 1.83 -1.93 2.16
CA LEU A 97 2.95 -2.59 2.82
C LEU A 97 3.61 -1.69 3.87
N LEU A 98 3.83 -2.25 5.04
CA LEU A 98 4.47 -1.58 6.19
C LEU A 98 5.65 -2.41 6.68
N ARG A 99 6.78 -1.78 7.02
CA ARG A 99 7.89 -2.50 7.64
C ARG A 99 7.52 -2.93 9.06
N ILE A 100 7.89 -4.16 9.41
CA ILE A 100 7.72 -4.69 10.76
C ILE A 100 8.72 -4.01 11.68
N LYS A 101 8.26 -3.54 12.83
CA LYS A 101 9.14 -3.08 13.91
C LYS A 101 9.38 -4.23 14.88
N PHE A 102 10.65 -4.50 15.17
CA PHE A 102 11.07 -5.57 16.06
C PHE A 102 11.47 -5.01 17.43
N ASN A 103 11.35 -5.84 18.46
CA ASN A 103 11.92 -5.59 19.78
C ASN A 103 13.39 -6.06 19.83
N ALA A 104 14.05 -5.86 20.97
CA ALA A 104 15.46 -6.26 21.18
C ALA A 104 15.72 -7.78 21.07
N GLY A 105 14.69 -8.62 21.03
CA GLY A 105 14.80 -10.07 20.89
C GLY A 105 14.36 -10.55 19.50
N ASP A 106 14.42 -9.70 18.48
CA ASP A 106 14.07 -9.97 17.07
C ASP A 106 12.67 -10.56 16.89
N LYS A 107 11.74 -10.20 17.79
CA LYS A 107 10.32 -10.52 17.64
C LYS A 107 9.54 -9.28 17.23
N PRO A 108 8.52 -9.43 16.36
CA PRO A 108 7.63 -8.32 16.04
C PRO A 108 7.10 -7.64 17.29
N LEU A 109 7.27 -6.32 17.36
CA LEU A 109 6.83 -5.55 18.51
C LEU A 109 5.31 -5.48 18.53
N LYS A 110 4.72 -6.21 19.47
CA LYS A 110 3.29 -6.32 19.65
C LYS A 110 2.87 -5.75 21.00
N HIS A 111 1.79 -4.99 21.01
CA HIS A 111 1.17 -4.45 22.20
C HIS A 111 -0.32 -4.79 22.21
N LYS A 112 -0.73 -5.80 23.00
CA LYS A 112 -2.11 -6.34 23.01
C LYS A 112 -2.58 -6.74 21.60
N LEU A 113 -3.54 -5.99 21.04
CA LEU A 113 -4.15 -6.21 19.72
C LEU A 113 -3.49 -5.40 18.59
N PHE A 114 -2.37 -4.73 18.87
CA PHE A 114 -1.68 -3.85 17.92
C PHE A 114 -0.25 -4.35 17.64
N LEU A 115 0.19 -4.11 16.42
CA LEU A 115 1.55 -4.35 15.94
C LEU A 115 2.21 -3.01 15.64
N ALA A 116 3.44 -2.84 16.10
CA ALA A 116 4.22 -1.66 15.76
C ALA A 116 4.78 -1.78 14.34
N VAL A 117 4.66 -0.71 13.58
CA VAL A 117 5.05 -0.63 12.17
C VAL A 117 5.85 0.63 11.89
N THR A 118 6.61 0.60 10.79
CA THR A 118 7.27 1.79 10.23
C THR A 118 6.79 1.98 8.81
N MET A 119 6.25 3.16 8.52
CA MET A 119 5.80 3.57 7.18
C MET A 119 7.01 3.88 6.26
N PRO A 120 6.82 3.95 4.94
CA PRO A 120 7.92 4.24 4.01
C PRO A 120 8.65 5.56 4.31
N ASP A 121 7.95 6.57 4.82
CA ASP A 121 8.48 7.88 5.22
C ASP A 121 9.25 7.88 6.57
N GLY A 122 9.37 6.72 7.22
CA GLY A 122 10.07 6.55 8.48
C GLY A 122 9.22 6.80 9.73
N ARG A 123 8.02 7.37 9.61
CA ARG A 123 7.11 7.50 10.77
C ARG A 123 6.76 6.11 11.31
N THR A 124 6.67 6.01 12.63
CA THR A 124 6.27 4.76 13.31
C THR A 124 4.86 4.91 13.86
N GLY A 125 4.15 3.79 13.95
CA GLY A 125 2.80 3.75 14.50
C GLY A 125 2.36 2.33 14.78
N TYR A 126 1.07 2.17 15.03
CA TYR A 126 0.46 0.92 15.43
C TYR A 126 -0.73 0.59 14.54
N VAL A 127 -0.81 -0.66 14.08
CA VAL A 127 -1.92 -1.19 13.29
C VAL A 127 -2.56 -2.36 14.03
N LYS A 128 -3.88 -2.56 13.89
CA LYS A 128 -4.55 -3.70 14.52
C LYS A 128 -4.05 -5.02 13.93
N CYS A 129 -3.77 -6.00 14.80
CA CYS A 129 -3.27 -7.32 14.39
C CYS A 129 -4.18 -8.02 13.37
N GLN A 130 -5.50 -7.82 13.49
CA GLN A 130 -6.49 -8.47 12.64
C GLN A 130 -6.54 -7.91 11.20
N ASP A 131 -5.98 -6.72 10.98
CA ASP A 131 -6.08 -5.99 9.72
C ASP A 131 -4.85 -6.20 8.82
N VAL A 132 -3.82 -6.89 9.33
CA VAL A 132 -2.58 -7.13 8.61
C VAL A 132 -2.11 -8.57 8.75
N ALA A 133 -1.33 -9.03 7.80
CA ALA A 133 -0.63 -10.31 7.84
C ALA A 133 0.85 -10.12 7.54
N GLU A 134 1.72 -11.03 7.98
CA GLU A 134 3.12 -11.04 7.55
C GLU A 134 3.15 -11.36 6.05
N PHE A 135 3.84 -10.49 5.28
CA PHE A 135 3.73 -10.47 3.82
C PHE A 135 4.21 -11.77 3.16
N SER A 136 5.34 -12.32 3.59
CA SER A 136 5.89 -13.52 2.95
C SER A 136 5.00 -14.74 3.17
N SER A 137 4.48 -14.92 4.38
CA SER A 137 3.55 -16.00 4.73
C SER A 137 2.21 -15.82 4.02
N TRP A 138 1.72 -14.58 3.95
CA TRP A 138 0.50 -14.27 3.24
C TRP A 138 0.64 -14.57 1.74
N ALA A 139 1.71 -14.09 1.10
CA ALA A 139 1.97 -14.31 -0.32
C ALA A 139 2.11 -15.82 -0.65
N ALA A 140 2.86 -16.56 0.17
CA ALA A 140 3.02 -18.01 0.00
C ALA A 140 1.70 -18.79 0.13
N SER A 141 0.73 -18.24 0.85
CA SER A 141 -0.60 -18.87 1.04
C SER A 141 -1.58 -18.60 -0.10
N ARG A 142 -1.27 -17.66 -1.01
CA ARG A 142 -2.19 -17.26 -2.08
C ARG A 142 -2.25 -18.31 -3.19
N LYS A 143 -3.48 -18.59 -3.62
CA LYS A 143 -3.74 -19.48 -4.77
C LYS A 143 -4.86 -18.85 -5.59
N ALA A 144 -4.59 -18.61 -6.86
CA ALA A 144 -5.57 -18.03 -7.79
C ALA A 144 -6.56 -19.10 -8.30
N THR A 145 -7.30 -19.73 -7.36
CA THR A 145 -8.41 -20.61 -7.75
C THR A 145 -9.65 -19.75 -8.07
N PRO A 146 -10.58 -20.24 -8.91
CA PRO A 146 -11.81 -19.52 -9.23
C PRO A 146 -12.57 -19.08 -7.96
N GLU A 147 -12.64 -19.94 -6.94
CA GLU A 147 -13.32 -19.65 -5.68
C GLU A 147 -12.65 -18.50 -4.93
N ASN A 148 -11.32 -18.50 -4.84
CA ASN A 148 -10.54 -17.45 -4.15
C ASN A 148 -10.65 -16.12 -4.87
N VAL A 149 -10.56 -16.12 -6.21
CA VAL A 149 -10.70 -14.91 -7.03
C VAL A 149 -12.10 -14.29 -6.83
N VAL A 150 -13.16 -15.11 -6.92
CA VAL A 150 -14.53 -14.65 -6.70
C VAL A 150 -14.74 -14.17 -5.27
N ALA A 151 -14.21 -14.88 -4.27
CA ALA A 151 -14.30 -14.49 -2.86
C ALA A 151 -13.58 -13.16 -2.60
N THR A 152 -12.43 -12.93 -3.24
CA THR A 152 -11.72 -11.65 -3.13
C THR A 152 -12.49 -10.54 -3.82
N ALA A 153 -12.96 -10.74 -5.05
CA ALA A 153 -13.77 -9.74 -5.76
C ALA A 153 -15.03 -9.32 -4.98
N LYS A 154 -15.71 -10.27 -4.34
CA LYS A 154 -16.90 -9.99 -3.51
C LYS A 154 -16.62 -9.08 -2.32
N LYS A 155 -15.40 -9.04 -1.79
CA LYS A 155 -15.05 -8.10 -0.71
C LYS A 155 -15.17 -6.64 -1.14
N PHE A 156 -15.03 -6.35 -2.42
CA PHE A 156 -15.09 -5.00 -2.99
C PHE A 156 -16.51 -4.58 -3.41
N LEU A 157 -17.54 -5.37 -3.11
CA LEU A 157 -18.92 -4.96 -3.35
C LEU A 157 -19.23 -3.65 -2.63
N GLY A 158 -19.79 -2.67 -3.35
CA GLY A 158 -20.06 -1.34 -2.86
C GLY A 158 -18.93 -0.32 -3.06
N THR A 159 -17.73 -0.75 -3.49
CA THR A 159 -16.68 0.19 -3.89
C THR A 159 -17.14 0.96 -5.14
N PRO A 160 -17.03 2.32 -5.15
CA PRO A 160 -17.45 3.12 -6.29
C PRO A 160 -16.56 2.86 -7.52
N TYR A 161 -17.15 2.99 -8.71
CA TYR A 161 -16.37 3.00 -9.95
C TYR A 161 -15.53 4.27 -10.04
N MET A 162 -14.23 4.10 -10.31
CA MET A 162 -13.31 5.20 -10.54
C MET A 162 -12.32 4.77 -11.61
N TRP A 163 -12.27 5.51 -12.73
CA TRP A 163 -11.30 5.26 -13.79
C TRP A 163 -9.88 5.26 -13.26
N GLY A 164 -9.05 4.26 -13.62
CA GLY A 164 -7.70 4.08 -13.09
C GLY A 164 -7.64 3.61 -11.62
N GLY A 165 -8.78 3.35 -10.99
CA GLY A 165 -8.84 2.92 -9.60
C GLY A 165 -8.42 1.47 -9.41
N THR A 166 -7.54 1.21 -8.43
CA THR A 166 -7.03 -0.12 -8.07
C THR A 166 -7.06 -0.38 -6.56
N SER A 167 -7.90 0.33 -5.82
CA SER A 167 -7.99 0.24 -4.36
C SER A 167 -9.44 0.29 -3.89
N PRO A 168 -9.74 -0.02 -2.61
CA PRO A 168 -11.07 0.13 -2.04
C PRO A 168 -11.63 1.57 -2.07
N LYS A 169 -10.82 2.57 -2.39
CA LYS A 169 -11.28 3.97 -2.57
C LYS A 169 -11.97 4.20 -3.92
N GLY A 170 -11.74 3.31 -4.87
CA GLY A 170 -12.35 3.29 -6.18
C GLY A 170 -11.70 2.24 -7.06
N LEU A 171 -12.49 1.57 -7.89
CA LEU A 171 -12.04 0.52 -8.79
C LEU A 171 -12.61 0.74 -10.19
N ASP A 172 -11.80 0.50 -11.21
CA ASP A 172 -12.32 0.25 -12.56
C ASP A 172 -12.39 -1.26 -12.88
N CYS A 173 -12.77 -1.60 -14.10
CA CYS A 173 -12.89 -3.00 -14.53
C CYS A 173 -11.58 -3.78 -14.45
N SER A 174 -10.47 -3.17 -14.88
CA SER A 174 -9.14 -3.78 -14.84
C SER A 174 -8.58 -3.80 -13.42
N GLY A 175 -8.80 -2.74 -12.65
CA GLY A 175 -8.41 -2.64 -11.26
C GLY A 175 -9.09 -3.66 -10.37
N LEU A 176 -10.40 -3.90 -10.55
CA LEU A 176 -11.10 -4.98 -9.85
C LEU A 176 -10.50 -6.36 -10.19
N THR A 177 -10.27 -6.61 -11.48
CA THR A 177 -9.67 -7.88 -11.93
C THR A 177 -8.29 -8.06 -11.30
N ARG A 178 -7.41 -7.07 -11.42
CA ARG A 178 -6.07 -7.08 -10.81
C ARG A 178 -6.12 -7.36 -9.32
N THR A 179 -6.97 -6.64 -8.58
CA THR A 179 -7.08 -6.77 -7.13
C THR A 179 -7.65 -8.14 -6.71
N ALA A 180 -8.53 -8.72 -7.53
CA ALA A 180 -9.09 -10.06 -7.26
C ALA A 180 -8.06 -11.17 -7.40
N PHE A 181 -7.05 -11.00 -8.24
CA PHE A 181 -5.94 -11.96 -8.43
C PHE A 181 -4.73 -11.68 -7.52
N PHE A 182 -4.70 -10.54 -6.84
CA PHE A 182 -3.68 -10.19 -5.87
C PHE A 182 -3.94 -10.87 -4.50
#